data_48ed4e8e2d67bb2813f87146e55fd005
#
_entry.id   48ed4e8e2d67bb2813f87146e55fd005
#
_cell.length_a   1.000
_cell.length_b   1.000
_cell.length_c   1.000
_cell.angle_alpha   90.00
_cell.angle_beta   90.00
_cell.angle_gamma   90.00
#
_symmetry.space_group_name_H-M   'P 1'
#
loop_
_entity.id
_entity.type
_entity.pdbx_description
1 polymer ?
#
loop_
_entity_poly.entity_id
_entity_poly.type
_entity_poly.pdbx_seq_one_letter_code
_entity_poly.pdbx_strand_id
1 'polypeptide(L)'
;MGDCVNYALANNISLKKTKVQQLTALEDVKQSQAALLPSLDFSTSQNITYRPWPDSGRQTVANGYVQSSGDKTYYNGSYSVSGNWTVWNGGRNTNQVKLNKLTEQQAVLDSAQTANNILEQIAQLYVQILYSNEAIKVNKSSLETSKANEERGKTMVSVGKMSKADLAQLTSQRAQDEYNIVEAESNLRNYKRQLKQLLQITNDDEFDVAVPEATDAMALEAVPALNDVYTATIEHRPEIKAAQLGVESSDLSLKIAKAQRLPTIGLNLGVATNTTSMSNDAWGAQMKTNFNVGGGVTLSIPLFDNRSSKTAANKAMLQRESYMLDMKDKQTTLYSTVENYWLQAVTNQNKFKAAQVSTQSAQVSYDLLSEQFRLGLKNIVELMTGKDNLLKAQQNELQSKYLAILNLNMLNFYKTGELK
;
A
#
# COMPACT_ATOMS: atom_id res chain seq x y z
N MET A 1 -18.18 -12.24 -4.35
CA MET A 1 -16.93 -11.65 -3.82
C MET A 1 -15.73 -11.95 -4.71
N GLY A 2 -15.50 -13.18 -5.15
CA GLY A 2 -14.36 -13.58 -5.99
C GLY A 2 -14.17 -12.74 -7.25
N ASP A 3 -15.22 -12.40 -7.98
CA ASP A 3 -15.13 -11.56 -9.18
C ASP A 3 -14.64 -10.15 -8.86
N CYS A 4 -15.08 -9.56 -7.74
CA CYS A 4 -14.58 -8.26 -7.28
C CYS A 4 -13.08 -8.31 -6.96
N VAL A 5 -12.64 -9.39 -6.32
CA VAL A 5 -11.22 -9.64 -6.00
C VAL A 5 -10.40 -9.71 -7.29
N ASN A 6 -10.79 -10.58 -8.23
CA ASN A 6 -10.07 -10.75 -9.49
C ASN A 6 -10.02 -9.44 -10.30
N TYR A 7 -11.13 -8.71 -10.34
CA TYR A 7 -11.20 -7.43 -11.04
C TYR A 7 -10.29 -6.37 -10.39
N ALA A 8 -10.30 -6.28 -9.04
CA ALA A 8 -9.44 -5.35 -8.30
C ALA A 8 -7.95 -5.65 -8.52
N LEU A 9 -7.55 -6.92 -8.40
CA LEU A 9 -6.16 -7.34 -8.61
C LEU A 9 -5.65 -7.04 -10.03
N ALA A 10 -6.54 -7.07 -11.03
CA ALA A 10 -6.20 -6.73 -12.42
C ALA A 10 -6.14 -5.22 -12.66
N ASN A 11 -7.02 -4.43 -12.02
CA ASN A 11 -7.26 -3.04 -12.42
C ASN A 11 -6.83 -1.99 -11.40
N ASN A 12 -6.65 -2.34 -10.12
CA ASN A 12 -6.35 -1.38 -9.07
C ASN A 12 -5.06 -0.60 -9.33
N ILE A 13 -5.15 0.72 -9.30
CA ILE A 13 -4.04 1.62 -9.61
C ILE A 13 -2.91 1.51 -8.58
N SER A 14 -3.23 1.32 -7.30
CA SER A 14 -2.20 1.17 -6.25
C SER A 14 -1.34 -0.08 -6.51
N LEU A 15 -1.96 -1.19 -6.91
CA LEU A 15 -1.25 -2.41 -7.27
C LEU A 15 -0.42 -2.24 -8.57
N LYS A 16 -0.95 -1.51 -9.56
CA LYS A 16 -0.18 -1.17 -10.77
C LYS A 16 1.04 -0.30 -10.44
N LYS A 17 0.92 0.65 -9.50
CA LYS A 17 2.05 1.47 -9.03
C LYS A 17 3.14 0.63 -8.35
N THR A 18 2.77 -0.32 -7.49
CA THR A 18 3.77 -1.20 -6.86
C THR A 18 4.48 -2.10 -7.87
N LYS A 19 3.79 -2.56 -8.92
CA LYS A 19 4.42 -3.27 -10.05
C LYS A 19 5.42 -2.39 -10.82
N VAL A 20 5.11 -1.11 -11.01
CA VAL A 20 6.08 -0.16 -11.62
C VAL A 20 7.29 0.03 -10.70
N GLN A 21 7.09 0.12 -9.38
CA GLN A 21 8.20 0.19 -8.41
C GLN A 21 9.09 -1.07 -8.47
N GLN A 22 8.48 -2.26 -8.60
CA GLN A 22 9.22 -3.51 -8.81
C GLN A 22 10.08 -3.47 -10.09
N LEU A 23 9.51 -2.98 -11.21
CA LEU A 23 10.28 -2.81 -12.46
C LEU A 23 11.41 -1.81 -12.30
N THR A 24 11.21 -0.72 -11.56
CA THR A 24 12.28 0.25 -11.24
C THR A 24 13.40 -0.42 -10.44
N ALA A 25 13.08 -1.18 -9.41
CA ALA A 25 14.07 -1.91 -8.62
C ALA A 25 14.83 -2.96 -9.47
N LEU A 26 14.17 -3.58 -10.44
CA LEU A 26 14.83 -4.48 -11.40
C LEU A 26 15.85 -3.73 -12.27
N GLU A 27 15.55 -2.52 -12.73
CA GLU A 27 16.52 -1.69 -13.47
C GLU A 27 17.70 -1.28 -12.58
N ASP A 28 17.47 -0.98 -11.29
CA ASP A 28 18.55 -0.72 -10.32
C ASP A 28 19.46 -1.94 -10.14
N VAL A 29 18.92 -3.16 -10.18
CA VAL A 29 19.72 -4.40 -10.20
C VAL A 29 20.60 -4.45 -11.46
N LYS A 30 20.02 -4.22 -12.64
CA LYS A 30 20.77 -4.22 -13.91
C LYS A 30 21.85 -3.14 -13.92
N GLN A 31 21.55 -1.94 -13.44
CA GLN A 31 22.53 -0.85 -13.31
C GLN A 31 23.68 -1.23 -12.38
N SER A 32 23.37 -1.83 -11.22
CA SER A 32 24.43 -2.27 -10.29
C SER A 32 25.29 -3.40 -10.84
N GLN A 33 24.70 -4.29 -11.65
CA GLN A 33 25.48 -5.31 -12.39
C GLN A 33 26.36 -4.70 -13.46
N ALA A 34 25.84 -3.71 -14.21
CA ALA A 34 26.62 -2.98 -15.20
C ALA A 34 27.78 -2.19 -14.57
N ALA A 35 27.66 -1.73 -13.32
CA ALA A 35 28.73 -1.07 -12.57
C ALA A 35 29.93 -2.00 -12.24
N LEU A 36 29.81 -3.30 -12.50
CA LEU A 36 30.94 -4.26 -12.46
C LEU A 36 31.75 -4.26 -13.75
N LEU A 37 31.23 -3.68 -14.83
CA LEU A 37 31.88 -3.58 -16.13
C LEU A 37 32.56 -2.22 -16.31
N PRO A 38 33.49 -2.09 -17.27
CA PRO A 38 34.07 -0.80 -17.58
C PRO A 38 33.06 0.17 -18.20
N SER A 39 33.16 1.46 -17.89
CA SER A 39 32.49 2.53 -18.64
C SER A 39 33.35 2.98 -19.79
N LEU A 40 32.74 3.46 -20.87
CA LEU A 40 33.40 4.04 -22.02
C LEU A 40 32.76 5.40 -22.32
N ASP A 41 33.58 6.45 -22.30
CA ASP A 41 33.12 7.82 -22.50
C ASP A 41 33.89 8.49 -23.64
N PHE A 42 33.19 9.16 -24.54
CA PHE A 42 33.77 10.09 -25.49
C PHE A 42 33.59 11.50 -24.97
N SER A 43 34.69 12.25 -24.95
CA SER A 43 34.64 13.66 -24.58
C SER A 43 35.42 14.51 -25.59
N THR A 44 34.86 15.69 -25.86
CA THR A 44 35.54 16.73 -26.63
C THR A 44 35.35 18.06 -25.95
N SER A 45 36.38 18.86 -25.94
CA SER A 45 36.30 20.25 -25.48
C SER A 45 36.95 21.17 -26.50
N GLN A 46 36.31 22.30 -26.75
CA GLN A 46 36.77 23.36 -27.65
C GLN A 46 36.89 24.63 -26.81
N ASN A 47 38.09 25.12 -26.61
CA ASN A 47 38.38 26.27 -25.79
C ASN A 47 38.89 27.41 -26.65
N ILE A 48 38.30 28.61 -26.52
CA ILE A 48 38.80 29.86 -27.06
C ILE A 48 39.37 30.66 -25.91
N THR A 49 40.64 31.06 -26.02
CA THR A 49 41.32 31.87 -25.00
C THR A 49 41.72 33.20 -25.60
N TYR A 50 41.34 34.31 -24.96
CA TYR A 50 41.79 35.63 -25.27
C TYR A 50 42.73 36.12 -24.17
N ARG A 51 43.94 36.58 -24.60
CA ARG A 51 44.96 37.16 -23.69
C ARG A 51 45.07 38.65 -24.02
N PRO A 52 44.59 39.56 -23.20
CA PRO A 52 44.65 41.00 -23.49
C PRO A 52 46.06 41.55 -23.48
N TRP A 53 46.97 40.96 -22.70
CA TRP A 53 48.38 41.31 -22.58
C TRP A 53 49.27 40.13 -22.87
N PRO A 54 49.50 39.74 -24.14
CA PRO A 54 50.41 38.68 -24.46
C PRO A 54 51.86 39.13 -24.18
N ASP A 55 52.62 38.30 -23.50
CA ASP A 55 54.05 38.57 -23.24
C ASP A 55 54.85 38.22 -24.49
N SER A 56 55.30 39.23 -25.21
CA SER A 56 56.07 39.07 -26.45
C SER A 56 57.53 38.66 -26.14
N GLY A 57 57.86 37.42 -26.42
CA GLY A 57 59.19 36.86 -26.30
C GLY A 57 59.37 35.60 -25.42
N ARG A 58 58.36 35.18 -24.68
CA ARG A 58 58.37 33.90 -24.00
C ARG A 58 57.81 32.77 -24.89
N GLN A 59 58.58 31.69 -24.99
CA GLN A 59 58.09 30.45 -25.60
C GLN A 59 57.37 29.65 -24.54
N THR A 60 56.09 29.33 -24.79
CA THR A 60 55.30 28.42 -23.92
C THR A 60 55.02 27.13 -24.68
N VAL A 61 55.12 25.98 -23.99
CA VAL A 61 54.69 24.71 -24.55
C VAL A 61 53.23 24.52 -24.17
N ALA A 62 52.35 24.56 -25.18
CA ALA A 62 50.93 24.25 -25.00
C ALA A 62 50.54 23.14 -25.98
N ASN A 63 49.92 22.09 -25.50
CA ASN A 63 49.47 20.93 -26.31
C ASN A 63 50.59 20.29 -27.14
N GLY A 64 51.84 20.26 -26.62
CA GLY A 64 52.98 19.66 -27.31
C GLY A 64 53.71 20.55 -28.31
N TYR A 65 53.27 21.80 -28.47
CA TYR A 65 53.88 22.76 -29.39
C TYR A 65 54.59 23.87 -28.65
N VAL A 66 55.73 24.29 -29.16
CA VAL A 66 56.46 25.48 -28.68
C VAL A 66 55.86 26.70 -29.36
N GLN A 67 55.31 27.60 -28.56
CA GLN A 67 54.62 28.79 -29.04
C GLN A 67 55.42 30.08 -28.80
N SER A 68 55.44 30.96 -29.78
CA SER A 68 55.74 32.35 -29.55
C SER A 68 54.47 33.11 -29.17
N SER A 69 54.50 33.88 -28.12
CA SER A 69 53.37 34.47 -27.41
C SER A 69 52.68 35.66 -28.15
N GLY A 70 52.68 35.70 -29.48
CA GLY A 70 52.15 36.81 -30.25
C GLY A 70 50.65 36.90 -30.42
N ASP A 71 49.92 35.75 -30.34
CA ASP A 71 48.50 35.74 -30.61
C ASP A 71 47.69 36.06 -29.36
N LYS A 72 46.81 37.05 -29.48
CA LYS A 72 45.85 37.46 -28.43
C LYS A 72 44.73 36.45 -28.28
N THR A 73 44.33 35.80 -29.36
CA THR A 73 43.26 34.80 -29.35
C THR A 73 43.75 33.50 -29.96
N TYR A 74 43.50 32.39 -29.25
CA TYR A 74 43.82 31.06 -29.75
C TYR A 74 42.78 30.02 -29.38
N TYR A 75 42.67 28.95 -30.16
CA TYR A 75 41.78 27.84 -29.98
C TYR A 75 42.57 26.60 -29.53
N ASN A 76 41.98 25.84 -28.58
CA ASN A 76 42.47 24.52 -28.25
C ASN A 76 41.30 23.54 -28.31
N GLY A 77 41.48 22.47 -29.07
CA GLY A 77 40.55 21.33 -29.14
C GLY A 77 41.19 20.12 -28.47
N SER A 78 40.42 19.42 -27.68
CA SER A 78 40.77 18.10 -27.17
C SER A 78 39.67 17.08 -27.51
N TYR A 79 40.09 15.88 -27.84
CA TYR A 79 39.22 14.76 -28.21
C TYR A 79 39.74 13.51 -27.52
N SER A 80 38.91 12.84 -26.76
CA SER A 80 39.32 11.63 -26.03
C SER A 80 38.21 10.59 -25.96
N VAL A 81 38.58 9.32 -26.02
CA VAL A 81 37.79 8.19 -25.59
C VAL A 81 38.48 7.58 -24.39
N SER A 82 37.77 7.50 -23.28
CA SER A 82 38.30 6.95 -22.04
C SER A 82 37.43 5.82 -21.52
N GLY A 83 38.07 4.72 -21.17
CA GLY A 83 37.47 3.58 -20.48
C GLY A 83 37.96 3.53 -19.03
N ASN A 84 36.98 3.45 -18.09
CA ASN A 84 37.29 3.37 -16.66
C ASN A 84 36.65 2.12 -16.07
N TRP A 85 37.40 1.34 -15.34
CA TRP A 85 36.91 0.12 -14.71
C TRP A 85 37.37 0.02 -13.27
N THR A 86 36.44 -0.06 -12.34
CA THR A 86 36.73 -0.39 -10.95
C THR A 86 36.82 -1.91 -10.81
N VAL A 87 38.02 -2.44 -10.87
CA VAL A 87 38.30 -3.89 -10.79
C VAL A 87 37.99 -4.44 -9.41
N TRP A 88 38.35 -3.66 -8.35
CA TRP A 88 38.08 -4.05 -6.98
C TRP A 88 37.97 -2.83 -6.07
N ASN A 89 37.00 -2.85 -5.15
CA ASN A 89 36.74 -1.77 -4.18
C ASN A 89 36.30 -2.33 -2.82
N GLY A 90 37.01 -3.35 -2.33
CA GLY A 90 36.66 -3.98 -1.05
C GLY A 90 35.34 -4.77 -1.11
N GLY A 91 34.87 -5.15 -2.30
CA GLY A 91 33.60 -5.84 -2.50
C GLY A 91 32.37 -4.94 -2.43
N ARG A 92 32.54 -3.60 -2.46
CA ARG A 92 31.42 -2.64 -2.39
C ARG A 92 30.44 -2.85 -3.55
N ASN A 93 30.94 -2.92 -4.80
CA ASN A 93 30.06 -3.10 -5.97
C ASN A 93 29.32 -4.44 -5.94
N THR A 94 29.99 -5.52 -5.56
CA THR A 94 29.35 -6.85 -5.46
C THR A 94 28.30 -6.91 -4.36
N ASN A 95 28.53 -6.26 -3.20
CA ASN A 95 27.54 -6.14 -2.15
C ASN A 95 26.39 -5.21 -2.56
N GLN A 96 26.65 -4.17 -3.38
CA GLN A 96 25.58 -3.32 -3.92
C GLN A 96 24.64 -4.09 -4.84
N VAL A 97 25.16 -4.98 -5.70
CA VAL A 97 24.33 -5.88 -6.52
C VAL A 97 23.45 -6.77 -5.64
N LYS A 98 24.01 -7.33 -4.56
CA LYS A 98 23.23 -8.15 -3.63
C LYS A 98 22.15 -7.33 -2.92
N LEU A 99 22.50 -6.12 -2.48
CA LEU A 99 21.57 -5.20 -1.84
C LEU A 99 20.40 -4.85 -2.76
N ASN A 100 20.69 -4.48 -4.03
CA ASN A 100 19.64 -4.14 -4.99
C ASN A 100 18.75 -5.35 -5.32
N LYS A 101 19.28 -6.58 -5.35
CA LYS A 101 18.48 -7.80 -5.48
C LYS A 101 17.53 -8.01 -4.30
N LEU A 102 17.98 -7.75 -3.06
CA LEU A 102 17.09 -7.82 -1.90
C LEU A 102 16.02 -6.71 -1.94
N THR A 103 16.38 -5.52 -2.42
CA THR A 103 15.42 -4.41 -2.61
C THR A 103 14.37 -4.76 -3.66
N GLU A 104 14.76 -5.42 -4.75
CA GLU A 104 13.81 -5.92 -5.76
C GLU A 104 12.85 -6.97 -5.17
N GLN A 105 13.39 -7.94 -4.40
CA GLN A 105 12.56 -8.93 -3.70
C GLN A 105 11.62 -8.27 -2.69
N GLN A 106 12.06 -7.23 -1.98
CA GLN A 106 11.22 -6.46 -1.07
C GLN A 106 10.08 -5.77 -1.84
N ALA A 107 10.34 -5.19 -3.00
CA ALA A 107 9.30 -4.57 -3.83
C ALA A 107 8.23 -5.59 -4.31
N VAL A 108 8.60 -6.85 -4.53
CA VAL A 108 7.64 -7.94 -4.82
C VAL A 108 6.74 -8.19 -3.60
N LEU A 109 7.33 -8.26 -2.39
CA LEU A 109 6.57 -8.47 -1.16
C LEU A 109 5.67 -7.28 -0.81
N ASP A 110 6.11 -6.04 -1.07
CA ASP A 110 5.32 -4.82 -0.91
C ASP A 110 4.10 -4.82 -1.85
N SER A 111 4.28 -5.34 -3.07
CA SER A 111 3.17 -5.53 -4.00
C SER A 111 2.17 -6.58 -3.47
N ALA A 112 2.66 -7.69 -2.91
CA ALA A 112 1.81 -8.72 -2.30
C ALA A 112 1.07 -8.19 -1.06
N GLN A 113 1.73 -7.38 -0.23
CA GLN A 113 1.10 -6.70 0.90
C GLN A 113 0.00 -5.74 0.45
N THR A 114 0.26 -4.96 -0.61
CA THR A 114 -0.75 -4.07 -1.20
C THR A 114 -1.96 -4.85 -1.71
N ALA A 115 -1.75 -6.01 -2.35
CA ALA A 115 -2.83 -6.91 -2.75
C ALA A 115 -3.65 -7.38 -1.55
N ASN A 116 -3.00 -7.85 -0.47
CA ASN A 116 -3.67 -8.27 0.75
C ASN A 116 -4.52 -7.15 1.37
N ASN A 117 -4.00 -5.92 1.42
CA ASN A 117 -4.75 -4.76 1.94
C ASN A 117 -6.02 -4.48 1.10
N ILE A 118 -5.93 -4.64 -0.23
CA ILE A 118 -7.08 -4.49 -1.12
C ILE A 118 -8.12 -5.60 -0.86
N LEU A 119 -7.66 -6.84 -0.67
CA LEU A 119 -8.53 -7.97 -0.34
C LEU A 119 -9.29 -7.74 0.97
N GLU A 120 -8.61 -7.27 2.01
CA GLU A 120 -9.21 -6.94 3.31
C GLU A 120 -10.28 -5.84 3.16
N GLN A 121 -10.00 -4.79 2.41
CA GLN A 121 -10.97 -3.71 2.15
C GLN A 121 -12.18 -4.20 1.35
N ILE A 122 -11.98 -5.05 0.35
CA ILE A 122 -13.08 -5.65 -0.41
C ILE A 122 -13.98 -6.47 0.52
N ALA A 123 -13.40 -7.33 1.36
CA ALA A 123 -14.17 -8.17 2.27
C ALA A 123 -15.00 -7.34 3.26
N GLN A 124 -14.41 -6.28 3.83
CA GLN A 124 -15.11 -5.38 4.74
C GLN A 124 -16.28 -4.67 4.05
N LEU A 125 -16.04 -4.07 2.88
CA LEU A 125 -17.09 -3.37 2.13
C LEU A 125 -18.19 -4.33 1.64
N TYR A 126 -17.79 -5.52 1.20
CA TYR A 126 -18.72 -6.53 0.73
C TYR A 126 -19.69 -6.98 1.84
N VAL A 127 -19.17 -7.28 3.03
CA VAL A 127 -20.00 -7.65 4.19
C VAL A 127 -20.89 -6.49 4.64
N GLN A 128 -20.42 -5.23 4.56
CA GLN A 128 -21.24 -4.07 4.86
C GLN A 128 -22.39 -3.88 3.84
N ILE A 129 -22.15 -4.19 2.57
CA ILE A 129 -23.19 -4.18 1.53
C ILE A 129 -24.24 -5.27 1.83
N LEU A 130 -23.80 -6.49 2.18
CA LEU A 130 -24.71 -7.59 2.54
C LEU A 130 -25.56 -7.23 3.75
N TYR A 131 -24.94 -6.72 4.82
CA TYR A 131 -25.62 -6.23 6.02
C TYR A 131 -26.66 -5.16 5.68
N SER A 132 -26.27 -4.14 4.88
CA SER A 132 -27.16 -3.03 4.52
C SER A 132 -28.37 -3.50 3.69
N ASN A 133 -28.19 -4.45 2.80
CA ASN A 133 -29.29 -5.05 2.03
C ASN A 133 -30.31 -5.73 2.95
N GLU A 134 -29.86 -6.51 3.93
CA GLU A 134 -30.76 -7.16 4.88
C GLU A 134 -31.41 -6.15 5.84
N ALA A 135 -30.66 -5.14 6.31
CA ALA A 135 -31.19 -4.07 7.14
C ALA A 135 -32.32 -3.29 6.45
N ILE A 136 -32.24 -3.07 5.13
CA ILE A 136 -33.32 -2.47 4.34
C ILE A 136 -34.57 -3.36 4.36
N LYS A 137 -34.44 -4.68 4.25
CA LYS A 137 -35.59 -5.61 4.31
C LYS A 137 -36.27 -5.55 5.67
N VAL A 138 -35.49 -5.53 6.76
CA VAL A 138 -35.97 -5.38 8.14
C VAL A 138 -36.73 -4.05 8.29
N ASN A 139 -36.16 -2.94 7.85
CA ASN A 139 -36.79 -1.63 7.91
C ASN A 139 -38.09 -1.56 7.04
N LYS A 140 -38.11 -2.18 5.88
CA LYS A 140 -39.31 -2.27 5.03
C LYS A 140 -40.41 -3.07 5.73
N SER A 141 -40.09 -4.18 6.36
CA SER A 141 -41.08 -4.95 7.16
C SER A 141 -41.62 -4.14 8.32
N SER A 142 -40.75 -3.36 9.02
CA SER A 142 -41.16 -2.43 10.07
C SER A 142 -42.12 -1.34 9.54
N LEU A 143 -41.83 -0.77 8.37
CA LEU A 143 -42.71 0.23 7.73
C LEU A 143 -44.07 -0.34 7.37
N GLU A 144 -44.15 -1.54 6.80
CA GLU A 144 -45.43 -2.17 6.50
C GLU A 144 -46.27 -2.38 7.77
N THR A 145 -45.62 -2.75 8.89
CA THR A 145 -46.25 -2.83 10.20
C THR A 145 -46.79 -1.47 10.66
N SER A 146 -46.03 -0.40 10.49
CA SER A 146 -46.47 0.96 10.86
C SER A 146 -47.63 1.47 9.99
N LYS A 147 -47.59 1.19 8.68
CA LYS A 147 -48.70 1.53 7.78
C LYS A 147 -50.00 0.83 8.19
N ALA A 148 -49.92 -0.47 8.52
CA ALA A 148 -51.07 -1.21 8.99
C ALA A 148 -51.63 -0.68 10.32
N ASN A 149 -50.75 -0.27 11.24
CA ASN A 149 -51.12 0.34 12.51
C ASN A 149 -51.74 1.74 12.33
N GLU A 150 -51.22 2.57 11.45
CA GLU A 150 -51.78 3.90 11.11
C GLU A 150 -53.16 3.77 10.49
N GLU A 151 -53.35 2.84 9.54
CA GLU A 151 -54.69 2.63 8.89
C GLU A 151 -55.73 2.13 9.92
N ARG A 152 -55.32 1.23 10.80
CA ARG A 152 -56.15 0.81 11.92
C ARG A 152 -56.47 1.99 12.85
N GLY A 153 -55.48 2.85 13.15
CA GLY A 153 -55.68 4.06 13.95
C GLY A 153 -56.68 5.03 13.33
N LYS A 154 -56.63 5.26 12.01
CA LYS A 154 -57.61 6.08 11.28
C LYS A 154 -59.03 5.53 11.46
N THR A 155 -59.18 4.22 11.31
CA THR A 155 -60.46 3.55 11.52
C THR A 155 -60.94 3.70 12.97
N MET A 156 -60.08 3.55 13.96
CA MET A 156 -60.42 3.71 15.39
C MET A 156 -60.85 5.14 15.73
N VAL A 157 -60.19 6.14 15.17
CA VAL A 157 -60.56 7.56 15.34
C VAL A 157 -61.90 7.84 14.72
N SER A 158 -62.20 7.30 13.52
CA SER A 158 -63.51 7.51 12.84
C SER A 158 -64.68 6.96 13.64
N VAL A 159 -64.50 5.88 14.41
CA VAL A 159 -65.54 5.30 15.29
C VAL A 159 -65.42 5.77 16.75
N GLY A 160 -64.59 6.78 17.04
CA GLY A 160 -64.47 7.40 18.37
C GLY A 160 -63.74 6.55 19.41
N LYS A 161 -63.01 5.49 19.02
CA LYS A 161 -62.29 4.57 19.92
C LYS A 161 -60.81 4.96 20.16
N MET A 162 -60.33 5.97 19.47
CA MET A 162 -58.93 6.45 19.60
C MET A 162 -58.90 7.99 19.51
N SER A 163 -57.96 8.63 20.20
CA SER A 163 -57.77 10.07 20.11
C SER A 163 -57.00 10.46 18.82
N LYS A 164 -57.23 11.70 18.33
CA LYS A 164 -56.44 12.28 17.22
C LYS A 164 -54.94 12.39 17.57
N ALA A 165 -54.62 12.56 18.87
CA ALA A 165 -53.25 12.61 19.34
C ALA A 165 -52.54 11.25 19.18
N ASP A 166 -53.20 10.14 19.51
CA ASP A 166 -52.65 8.80 19.32
C ASP A 166 -52.46 8.48 17.83
N LEU A 167 -53.42 8.88 16.96
CA LEU A 167 -53.23 8.76 15.52
C LEU A 167 -52.02 9.54 15.00
N ALA A 168 -51.81 10.76 15.51
CA ALA A 168 -50.64 11.54 15.15
C ALA A 168 -49.33 10.86 15.53
N GLN A 169 -49.28 10.11 16.66
CA GLN A 169 -48.11 9.30 17.04
C GLN A 169 -47.87 8.15 16.05
N LEU A 170 -48.93 7.43 15.62
CA LEU A 170 -48.80 6.38 14.60
C LEU A 170 -48.30 6.93 13.26
N THR A 171 -48.81 8.10 12.85
CA THR A 171 -48.33 8.78 11.64
C THR A 171 -46.87 9.19 11.75
N SER A 172 -46.47 9.70 12.92
CA SER A 172 -45.04 10.05 13.20
C SER A 172 -44.13 8.81 13.12
N GLN A 173 -44.57 7.68 13.70
CA GLN A 173 -43.78 6.43 13.65
C GLN A 173 -43.65 5.91 12.20
N ARG A 174 -44.71 5.92 11.41
CA ARG A 174 -44.62 5.58 9.99
C ARG A 174 -43.62 6.46 9.24
N ALA A 175 -43.67 7.77 9.46
CA ALA A 175 -42.74 8.71 8.85
C ALA A 175 -41.28 8.47 9.30
N GLN A 176 -41.06 8.09 10.57
CA GLN A 176 -39.76 7.71 11.06
C GLN A 176 -39.26 6.42 10.39
N ASP A 177 -40.09 5.43 10.19
CA ASP A 177 -39.72 4.19 9.47
C ASP A 177 -39.37 4.47 8.00
N GLU A 178 -40.11 5.37 7.33
CA GLU A 178 -39.76 5.82 5.97
C GLU A 178 -38.40 6.51 5.94
N TYR A 179 -38.10 7.38 6.91
CA TYR A 179 -36.79 8.02 7.05
C TYR A 179 -35.67 6.99 7.22
N ASN A 180 -35.86 6.00 8.10
CA ASN A 180 -34.88 4.94 8.35
C ASN A 180 -34.58 4.11 7.10
N ILE A 181 -35.58 3.90 6.21
CA ILE A 181 -35.35 3.22 4.92
C ILE A 181 -34.45 4.07 4.01
N VAL A 182 -34.78 5.37 3.88
CA VAL A 182 -34.02 6.29 3.03
C VAL A 182 -32.53 6.37 3.50
N GLU A 183 -32.31 6.41 4.81
CA GLU A 183 -30.99 6.40 5.41
C GLU A 183 -30.25 5.09 5.10
N ALA A 184 -30.89 3.93 5.29
CA ALA A 184 -30.32 2.63 5.01
C ALA A 184 -29.98 2.45 3.51
N GLU A 185 -30.87 2.91 2.61
CA GLU A 185 -30.61 2.89 1.16
C GLU A 185 -29.48 3.84 0.75
N SER A 186 -29.35 5.00 1.43
CA SER A 186 -28.23 5.91 1.23
C SER A 186 -26.91 5.29 1.65
N ASN A 187 -26.89 4.62 2.80
CA ASN A 187 -25.70 3.91 3.29
C ASN A 187 -25.28 2.78 2.33
N LEU A 188 -26.24 1.99 1.84
CA LEU A 188 -25.99 0.95 0.85
C LEU A 188 -25.35 1.53 -0.42
N ARG A 189 -25.93 2.61 -0.96
CA ARG A 189 -25.37 3.31 -2.14
C ARG A 189 -23.96 3.81 -1.88
N ASN A 190 -23.68 4.32 -0.67
CA ASN A 190 -22.35 4.79 -0.32
C ASN A 190 -21.33 3.64 -0.25
N TYR A 191 -21.66 2.49 0.35
CA TYR A 191 -20.79 1.31 0.36
C TYR A 191 -20.55 0.75 -1.05
N LYS A 192 -21.57 0.67 -1.89
CA LYS A 192 -21.42 0.31 -3.31
C LYS A 192 -20.49 1.29 -4.05
N ARG A 193 -20.63 2.60 -3.79
CA ARG A 193 -19.74 3.63 -4.36
C ARG A 193 -18.28 3.44 -3.90
N GLN A 194 -18.05 3.16 -2.62
CA GLN A 194 -16.71 2.90 -2.09
C GLN A 194 -16.09 1.64 -2.73
N LEU A 195 -16.87 0.58 -2.88
CA LEU A 195 -16.43 -0.64 -3.55
C LEU A 195 -16.11 -0.36 -5.04
N LYS A 196 -16.98 0.36 -5.74
CA LYS A 196 -16.78 0.79 -7.14
C LYS A 196 -15.47 1.60 -7.28
N GLN A 197 -15.18 2.51 -6.34
CA GLN A 197 -13.92 3.26 -6.29
C GLN A 197 -12.70 2.36 -6.07
N LEU A 198 -12.79 1.39 -5.16
CA LEU A 198 -11.72 0.43 -4.90
C LEU A 198 -11.43 -0.46 -6.11
N LEU A 199 -12.47 -0.83 -6.86
CA LEU A 199 -12.40 -1.57 -8.12
C LEU A 199 -11.93 -0.71 -9.30
N GLN A 200 -11.84 0.63 -9.13
CA GLN A 200 -11.49 1.57 -10.22
C GLN A 200 -12.53 1.60 -11.36
N ILE A 201 -13.79 1.37 -11.05
CA ILE A 201 -14.89 1.44 -12.01
C ILE A 201 -15.41 2.89 -12.03
N THR A 202 -15.30 3.57 -13.17
CA THR A 202 -15.66 4.99 -13.34
C THR A 202 -16.83 5.21 -14.29
N ASN A 203 -17.37 4.13 -14.87
CA ASN A 203 -18.55 4.22 -15.73
C ASN A 203 -19.83 4.43 -14.93
N ASP A 204 -20.87 4.96 -15.61
CA ASP A 204 -22.19 5.19 -15.02
C ASP A 204 -23.09 3.95 -15.05
N ASP A 205 -22.57 2.79 -15.52
CA ASP A 205 -23.32 1.55 -15.54
C ASP A 205 -23.79 1.15 -14.14
N GLU A 206 -24.98 0.57 -14.09
CA GLU A 206 -25.58 0.07 -12.85
C GLU A 206 -24.68 -1.02 -12.25
N PHE A 207 -24.06 -0.70 -11.12
CA PHE A 207 -23.16 -1.61 -10.41
C PHE A 207 -23.92 -2.25 -9.26
N ASP A 208 -24.05 -3.56 -9.31
CA ASP A 208 -24.60 -4.33 -8.20
C ASP A 208 -23.69 -5.51 -7.81
N VAL A 209 -23.90 -5.99 -6.60
CA VAL A 209 -23.12 -7.07 -5.99
C VAL A 209 -24.05 -8.23 -5.72
N ALA A 210 -23.64 -9.44 -6.10
CA ALA A 210 -24.38 -10.64 -5.75
C ALA A 210 -24.53 -10.73 -4.22
N VAL A 211 -25.75 -10.96 -3.75
CA VAL A 211 -26.09 -11.08 -2.33
C VAL A 211 -26.38 -12.55 -2.03
N PRO A 212 -25.36 -13.37 -1.72
CA PRO A 212 -25.59 -14.73 -1.29
C PRO A 212 -26.30 -14.74 0.07
N GLU A 213 -27.08 -15.76 0.30
CA GLU A 213 -27.75 -15.95 1.59
C GLU A 213 -26.71 -16.29 2.68
N ALA A 214 -26.61 -15.43 3.67
CA ALA A 214 -25.74 -15.66 4.84
C ALA A 214 -26.48 -16.55 5.84
N THR A 215 -26.02 -17.78 5.98
CA THR A 215 -26.64 -18.72 6.93
C THR A 215 -26.14 -18.48 8.36
N ASP A 216 -26.94 -18.87 9.34
CA ASP A 216 -26.55 -18.80 10.76
C ASP A 216 -25.35 -19.72 11.06
N ALA A 217 -25.26 -20.85 10.33
CA ALA A 217 -24.12 -21.77 10.44
C ALA A 217 -22.78 -21.11 10.13
N MET A 218 -22.73 -20.20 9.15
CA MET A 218 -21.53 -19.44 8.81
C MET A 218 -21.09 -18.50 9.94
N ALA A 219 -22.05 -17.88 10.64
CA ALA A 219 -21.75 -17.02 11.79
C ALA A 219 -21.32 -17.81 13.03
N LEU A 220 -21.72 -19.07 13.14
CA LEU A 220 -21.45 -19.97 14.28
C LEU A 220 -20.32 -20.97 14.02
N GLU A 221 -19.61 -20.84 12.92
CA GLU A 221 -18.43 -21.65 12.63
C GLU A 221 -17.39 -21.52 13.76
N ALA A 222 -16.66 -22.60 14.05
CA ALA A 222 -15.71 -22.63 15.16
C ALA A 222 -14.59 -21.60 14.96
N VAL A 223 -14.37 -20.74 15.96
CA VAL A 223 -13.26 -19.78 15.95
C VAL A 223 -11.95 -20.55 16.13
N PRO A 224 -10.97 -20.43 15.21
CA PRO A 224 -9.69 -21.10 15.35
C PRO A 224 -8.92 -20.58 16.57
N ALA A 225 -8.00 -21.39 17.11
CA ALA A 225 -7.16 -20.94 18.23
C ALA A 225 -6.24 -19.79 17.80
N LEU A 226 -6.13 -18.77 18.66
CA LEU A 226 -5.33 -17.56 18.37
C LEU A 226 -3.89 -17.88 17.97
N ASN A 227 -3.22 -18.80 18.72
CA ASN A 227 -1.83 -19.16 18.47
C ASN A 227 -1.64 -19.85 17.11
N ASP A 228 -2.59 -20.69 16.69
CA ASP A 228 -2.51 -21.38 15.40
C ASP A 228 -2.60 -20.38 14.24
N VAL A 229 -3.51 -19.40 14.36
CA VAL A 229 -3.65 -18.33 13.37
C VAL A 229 -2.38 -17.48 13.33
N TYR A 230 -1.88 -17.06 14.49
CA TYR A 230 -0.71 -16.19 14.58
C TYR A 230 0.56 -16.87 14.03
N THR A 231 0.80 -18.13 14.38
CA THR A 231 1.96 -18.89 13.88
C THR A 231 1.92 -19.00 12.36
N ALA A 232 0.77 -19.40 11.80
CA ALA A 232 0.59 -19.45 10.36
C ALA A 232 0.76 -18.09 9.69
N THR A 233 0.25 -17.02 10.33
CA THR A 233 0.35 -15.65 9.83
C THR A 233 1.81 -15.21 9.71
N ILE A 234 2.65 -15.43 10.72
CA ILE A 234 4.09 -15.05 10.68
C ILE A 234 4.83 -15.73 9.53
N GLU A 235 4.49 -16.99 9.21
CA GLU A 235 5.17 -17.76 8.17
C GLU A 235 4.82 -17.29 6.76
N HIS A 236 3.60 -16.78 6.55
CA HIS A 236 3.09 -16.49 5.20
C HIS A 236 3.01 -15.02 4.84
N ARG A 237 2.85 -14.14 5.83
CA ARG A 237 2.59 -12.72 5.55
C ARG A 237 3.77 -11.99 4.90
N PRO A 238 3.51 -11.28 3.77
CA PRO A 238 4.55 -10.56 3.02
C PRO A 238 5.25 -9.49 3.86
N GLU A 239 4.54 -8.79 4.75
CA GLU A 239 5.09 -7.74 5.59
C GLU A 239 6.16 -8.22 6.57
N ILE A 240 6.07 -9.46 7.05
CA ILE A 240 7.09 -10.06 7.92
C ILE A 240 8.31 -10.46 7.10
N LYS A 241 8.09 -11.08 5.94
CA LYS A 241 9.18 -11.42 5.01
C LYS A 241 9.92 -10.18 4.52
N ALA A 242 9.20 -9.10 4.20
CA ALA A 242 9.79 -7.81 3.82
C ALA A 242 10.64 -7.21 4.96
N ALA A 243 10.18 -7.30 6.20
CA ALA A 243 10.95 -6.85 7.36
C ALA A 243 12.24 -7.68 7.56
N GLN A 244 12.20 -9.00 7.34
CA GLN A 244 13.38 -9.87 7.35
C GLN A 244 14.39 -9.46 6.27
N LEU A 245 13.93 -9.25 5.03
CA LEU A 245 14.78 -8.75 3.95
C LEU A 245 15.36 -7.35 4.26
N GLY A 246 14.62 -6.51 5.00
CA GLY A 246 15.11 -5.22 5.49
C GLY A 246 16.32 -5.37 6.42
N VAL A 247 16.30 -6.34 7.34
CA VAL A 247 17.45 -6.65 8.21
C VAL A 247 18.62 -7.17 7.38
N GLU A 248 18.41 -8.09 6.44
CA GLU A 248 19.47 -8.60 5.56
C GLU A 248 20.08 -7.50 4.67
N SER A 249 19.26 -6.59 4.16
CA SER A 249 19.66 -5.42 3.40
C SER A 249 20.55 -4.49 4.22
N SER A 250 20.21 -4.31 5.50
CA SER A 250 21.02 -3.51 6.44
C SER A 250 22.38 -4.14 6.74
N ASP A 251 22.48 -5.46 6.78
CA ASP A 251 23.75 -6.18 6.90
C ASP A 251 24.66 -5.95 5.69
N LEU A 252 24.10 -5.94 4.47
CA LEU A 252 24.85 -5.61 3.26
C LEU A 252 25.27 -4.14 3.25
N SER A 253 24.39 -3.24 3.68
CA SER A 253 24.69 -1.81 3.82
C SER A 253 25.86 -1.56 4.80
N LEU A 254 25.91 -2.30 5.91
CA LEU A 254 27.02 -2.27 6.84
C LEU A 254 28.33 -2.79 6.19
N LYS A 255 28.28 -3.86 5.40
CA LYS A 255 29.44 -4.36 4.65
C LYS A 255 29.94 -3.34 3.63
N ILE A 256 29.04 -2.68 2.91
CA ILE A 256 29.33 -1.60 1.96
C ILE A 256 30.01 -0.42 2.67
N ALA A 257 29.49 0.01 3.82
CA ALA A 257 30.07 1.09 4.61
C ALA A 257 31.46 0.73 5.14
N LYS A 258 31.68 -0.49 5.62
CA LYS A 258 33.01 -0.97 6.05
C LYS A 258 33.99 -1.06 4.90
N ALA A 259 33.54 -1.40 3.70
CA ALA A 259 34.39 -1.49 2.51
C ALA A 259 35.01 -0.15 2.07
N GLN A 260 34.49 0.99 2.55
CA GLN A 260 35.08 2.31 2.28
C GLN A 260 36.49 2.49 2.84
N ARG A 261 36.88 1.64 3.79
CA ARG A 261 38.24 1.63 4.36
C ARG A 261 39.23 0.75 3.61
N LEU A 262 38.72 -0.06 2.70
CA LEU A 262 39.55 -0.99 1.95
C LEU A 262 40.15 -0.30 0.71
N PRO A 263 41.29 -0.78 0.19
CA PRO A 263 41.84 -0.28 -1.05
C PRO A 263 40.86 -0.37 -2.21
N THR A 264 41.04 0.50 -3.20
CA THR A 264 40.33 0.45 -4.48
C THR A 264 41.33 0.28 -5.60
N ILE A 265 41.11 -0.67 -6.49
CA ILE A 265 41.91 -0.92 -7.69
C ILE A 265 41.08 -0.52 -8.90
N GLY A 266 41.56 0.48 -9.63
CA GLY A 266 40.99 0.94 -10.89
C GLY A 266 41.90 0.66 -12.07
N LEU A 267 41.31 0.37 -13.22
CA LEU A 267 41.96 0.31 -14.53
C LEU A 267 41.40 1.44 -15.37
N ASN A 268 42.27 2.22 -15.99
CA ASN A 268 41.91 3.23 -16.96
C ASN A 268 42.66 2.98 -18.28
N LEU A 269 41.94 3.07 -19.38
CA LEU A 269 42.47 2.97 -20.75
C LEU A 269 41.87 4.14 -21.54
N GLY A 270 42.67 4.71 -22.43
CA GLY A 270 42.15 5.80 -23.24
C GLY A 270 42.97 6.08 -24.47
N VAL A 271 42.32 6.71 -25.42
CA VAL A 271 42.95 7.33 -26.58
C VAL A 271 42.60 8.82 -26.57
N ALA A 272 43.56 9.65 -26.87
CA ALA A 272 43.36 11.09 -26.88
C ALA A 272 44.11 11.73 -28.02
N THR A 273 43.62 12.87 -28.47
CA THR A 273 44.35 13.77 -29.37
C THR A 273 43.94 15.20 -29.11
N ASN A 274 44.76 16.12 -29.55
CA ASN A 274 44.48 17.55 -29.36
C ASN A 274 44.91 18.37 -30.56
N THR A 275 44.28 19.53 -30.71
CA THR A 275 44.58 20.51 -31.75
C THR A 275 44.71 21.89 -31.16
N THR A 276 45.48 22.75 -31.79
CA THR A 276 45.63 24.15 -31.39
C THR A 276 45.74 25.04 -32.63
N SER A 277 45.18 26.25 -32.59
CA SER A 277 45.36 27.26 -33.62
C SER A 277 46.74 27.87 -33.61
N MET A 278 47.56 27.55 -32.58
CA MET A 278 48.91 28.08 -32.44
C MET A 278 49.92 27.25 -33.22
N SER A 279 49.55 26.09 -33.78
CA SER A 279 50.34 25.31 -34.73
C SER A 279 49.94 25.73 -36.17
N ASN A 280 50.97 25.81 -37.00
CA ASN A 280 50.79 26.00 -38.45
C ASN A 280 50.34 24.76 -39.20
N ASP A 281 50.35 23.61 -38.54
CA ASP A 281 49.93 22.32 -39.11
C ASP A 281 48.40 22.33 -39.32
N ALA A 282 47.97 21.72 -40.43
CA ALA A 282 46.56 21.51 -40.70
C ALA A 282 45.93 20.64 -39.57
N TRP A 283 44.65 20.88 -39.26
CA TRP A 283 43.90 20.21 -38.22
C TRP A 283 44.09 18.67 -38.26
N GLY A 284 43.97 18.06 -39.46
CA GLY A 284 44.12 16.61 -39.61
C GLY A 284 45.53 16.10 -39.32
N ALA A 285 46.58 16.91 -39.60
CA ALA A 285 47.95 16.57 -39.28
C ALA A 285 48.16 16.61 -37.73
N GLN A 286 47.65 17.62 -37.06
CA GLN A 286 47.68 17.71 -35.60
C GLN A 286 46.93 16.55 -34.95
N MET A 287 45.75 16.20 -35.43
CA MET A 287 44.99 15.03 -34.92
C MET A 287 45.78 13.76 -34.97
N LYS A 288 46.56 13.53 -36.07
CA LYS A 288 47.41 12.35 -36.23
C LYS A 288 48.68 12.43 -35.37
N THR A 289 49.34 13.56 -35.36
CA THR A 289 50.63 13.75 -34.64
C THR A 289 50.48 13.70 -33.14
N ASN A 290 49.37 14.25 -32.63
CA ASN A 290 49.05 14.31 -31.19
C ASN A 290 48.27 13.09 -30.69
N PHE A 291 47.97 12.14 -31.59
CA PHE A 291 47.25 10.94 -31.19
C PHE A 291 48.12 10.10 -30.23
N ASN A 292 47.55 9.81 -29.07
CA ASN A 292 48.18 8.98 -28.07
C ASN A 292 47.22 7.92 -27.53
N VAL A 293 47.78 6.80 -27.11
CA VAL A 293 47.09 5.71 -26.44
C VAL A 293 47.77 5.50 -25.11
N GLY A 294 46.99 5.53 -24.04
CA GLY A 294 47.53 5.36 -22.69
C GLY A 294 46.64 4.46 -21.84
N GLY A 295 47.23 3.88 -20.84
CA GLY A 295 46.50 3.10 -19.85
C GLY A 295 47.26 2.99 -18.54
N GLY A 296 46.57 2.75 -17.46
CA GLY A 296 47.18 2.65 -16.15
C GLY A 296 46.33 1.86 -15.17
N VAL A 297 46.98 1.38 -14.12
CA VAL A 297 46.35 0.79 -12.94
C VAL A 297 46.53 1.77 -11.78
N THR A 298 45.42 2.09 -11.12
CA THR A 298 45.41 2.97 -9.96
C THR A 298 45.04 2.16 -8.72
N LEU A 299 45.91 2.19 -7.70
CA LEU A 299 45.66 1.68 -6.37
C LEU A 299 45.46 2.87 -5.43
N SER A 300 44.26 2.98 -4.85
CA SER A 300 43.94 4.03 -3.87
C SER A 300 43.67 3.39 -2.51
N ILE A 301 44.44 3.81 -1.50
CA ILE A 301 44.31 3.33 -0.11
C ILE A 301 43.99 4.53 0.78
N PRO A 302 42.78 4.62 1.37
CA PRO A 302 42.47 5.72 2.29
C PRO A 302 43.20 5.54 3.62
N LEU A 303 44.19 6.42 3.89
CA LEU A 303 44.95 6.40 5.15
C LEU A 303 44.26 7.21 6.25
N PHE A 304 43.72 8.37 5.89
CA PHE A 304 42.98 9.25 6.79
C PHE A 304 41.86 9.94 6.03
N ASP A 305 40.63 9.77 6.50
CA ASP A 305 39.40 10.22 5.83
C ASP A 305 38.53 11.12 6.72
N ASN A 306 39.13 11.84 7.67
CA ASN A 306 38.42 12.69 8.62
C ASN A 306 37.27 11.95 9.35
N ARG A 307 37.48 10.67 9.67
CA ARG A 307 36.49 9.77 10.32
C ARG A 307 35.28 9.42 9.47
N SER A 308 35.22 9.77 8.19
CA SER A 308 34.07 9.57 7.32
C SER A 308 33.60 8.10 7.27
N SER A 309 34.52 7.18 6.94
CA SER A 309 34.24 5.73 6.89
C SER A 309 33.84 5.15 8.25
N LYS A 310 34.44 5.63 9.36
CA LYS A 310 34.06 5.18 10.71
C LYS A 310 32.66 5.61 11.05
N THR A 311 32.30 6.82 10.72
CA THR A 311 30.96 7.37 10.96
C THR A 311 29.93 6.67 10.08
N ALA A 312 30.23 6.41 8.81
CA ALA A 312 29.37 5.67 7.90
C ALA A 312 29.08 4.23 8.42
N ALA A 313 30.12 3.52 8.86
CA ALA A 313 29.96 2.18 9.43
C ALA A 313 29.15 2.19 10.74
N ASN A 314 29.37 3.17 11.63
CA ASN A 314 28.59 3.29 12.85
C ASN A 314 27.12 3.63 12.58
N LYS A 315 26.85 4.54 11.63
CA LYS A 315 25.47 4.86 11.19
C LYS A 315 24.78 3.63 10.60
N ALA A 316 25.47 2.85 9.76
CA ALA A 316 24.93 1.63 9.20
C ALA A 316 24.64 0.56 10.27
N MET A 317 25.47 0.49 11.32
CA MET A 317 25.23 -0.41 12.46
C MET A 317 23.97 0.01 13.26
N LEU A 318 23.81 1.29 13.54
CA LEU A 318 22.63 1.82 14.22
C LEU A 318 21.36 1.65 13.36
N GLN A 319 21.48 1.84 12.04
CA GLN A 319 20.39 1.60 11.12
C GLN A 319 19.97 0.11 11.10
N ARG A 320 20.95 -0.81 11.17
CA ARG A 320 20.66 -2.25 11.31
C ARG A 320 19.87 -2.55 12.59
N GLU A 321 20.26 -1.94 13.71
CA GLU A 321 19.52 -2.07 14.98
C GLU A 321 18.09 -1.56 14.85
N SER A 322 17.89 -0.42 14.16
CA SER A 322 16.55 0.09 13.84
C SER A 322 15.72 -0.92 13.06
N TYR A 323 16.27 -1.53 11.99
CA TYR A 323 15.53 -2.55 11.23
C TYR A 323 15.15 -3.79 12.06
N MET A 324 16.01 -4.18 13.02
CA MET A 324 15.67 -5.28 13.94
C MET A 324 14.53 -4.91 14.89
N LEU A 325 14.50 -3.67 15.37
CA LEU A 325 13.39 -3.15 16.18
C LEU A 325 12.11 -3.01 15.36
N ASP A 326 12.21 -2.50 14.13
CA ASP A 326 11.09 -2.39 13.19
C ASP A 326 10.47 -3.77 12.88
N MET A 327 11.30 -4.81 12.71
CA MET A 327 10.81 -6.18 12.52
C MET A 327 10.03 -6.67 13.75
N LYS A 328 10.55 -6.42 14.96
CA LYS A 328 9.86 -6.78 16.20
C LYS A 328 8.55 -6.02 16.37
N ASP A 329 8.54 -4.74 16.04
CA ASP A 329 7.33 -3.90 16.07
C ASP A 329 6.26 -4.42 15.09
N LYS A 330 6.67 -4.78 13.85
CA LYS A 330 5.79 -5.42 12.87
C LYS A 330 5.17 -6.71 13.38
N GLN A 331 5.96 -7.57 14.05
CA GLN A 331 5.46 -8.80 14.65
C GLN A 331 4.43 -8.52 15.76
N THR A 332 4.70 -7.53 16.62
CA THR A 332 3.79 -7.12 17.69
C THR A 332 2.49 -6.53 17.13
N THR A 333 2.59 -5.67 16.12
CA THR A 333 1.42 -5.08 15.45
C THR A 333 0.57 -6.16 14.78
N LEU A 334 1.21 -7.13 14.13
CA LEU A 334 0.51 -8.24 13.48
C LEU A 334 -0.20 -9.13 14.52
N TYR A 335 0.46 -9.43 15.65
CA TYR A 335 -0.18 -10.14 16.76
C TYR A 335 -1.43 -9.42 17.25
N SER A 336 -1.32 -8.12 17.52
CA SER A 336 -2.44 -7.29 17.97
C SER A 336 -3.59 -7.25 16.95
N THR A 337 -3.27 -7.24 15.66
CA THR A 337 -4.28 -7.27 14.59
C THR A 337 -5.03 -8.60 14.57
N VAL A 338 -4.31 -9.73 14.62
CA VAL A 338 -4.92 -11.08 14.66
C VAL A 338 -5.72 -11.27 15.95
N GLU A 339 -5.19 -10.83 17.10
CA GLU A 339 -5.87 -10.88 18.39
C GLU A 339 -7.17 -10.06 18.37
N ASN A 340 -7.17 -8.88 17.75
CA ASN A 340 -8.37 -8.06 17.61
C ASN A 340 -9.44 -8.77 16.77
N TYR A 341 -9.10 -9.36 15.63
CA TYR A 341 -10.05 -10.15 14.83
C TYR A 341 -10.56 -11.37 15.62
N TRP A 342 -9.70 -12.03 16.38
CA TRP A 342 -10.08 -13.16 17.22
C TRP A 342 -11.07 -12.74 18.32
N LEU A 343 -10.77 -11.69 19.07
CA LEU A 343 -11.66 -11.14 20.10
C LEU A 343 -13.00 -10.71 19.51
N GLN A 344 -12.97 -10.04 18.35
CA GLN A 344 -14.17 -9.62 17.64
C GLN A 344 -15.00 -10.83 17.16
N ALA A 345 -14.38 -11.89 16.65
CA ALA A 345 -15.07 -13.09 16.23
C ALA A 345 -15.80 -13.75 17.42
N VAL A 346 -15.11 -13.99 18.53
CA VAL A 346 -15.70 -14.58 19.75
C VAL A 346 -16.81 -13.69 20.31
N THR A 347 -16.57 -12.38 20.39
CA THR A 347 -17.54 -11.42 20.91
C THR A 347 -18.81 -11.38 20.05
N ASN A 348 -18.67 -11.28 18.72
CA ASN A 348 -19.82 -11.15 17.83
C ASN A 348 -20.60 -12.47 17.71
N GLN A 349 -19.94 -13.63 17.82
CA GLN A 349 -20.65 -14.92 17.94
C GLN A 349 -21.52 -14.99 19.20
N ASN A 350 -20.98 -14.57 20.34
CA ASN A 350 -21.73 -14.56 21.59
C ASN A 350 -22.88 -13.55 21.58
N LYS A 351 -22.63 -12.36 20.99
CA LYS A 351 -23.68 -11.36 20.75
C LYS A 351 -24.78 -11.91 19.83
N PHE A 352 -24.40 -12.62 18.76
CA PHE A 352 -25.36 -13.20 17.81
C PHE A 352 -26.26 -14.21 18.49
N LYS A 353 -25.69 -15.15 19.27
CA LYS A 353 -26.47 -16.13 20.05
C LYS A 353 -27.46 -15.44 21.00
N ALA A 354 -27.02 -14.42 21.72
CA ALA A 354 -27.87 -13.67 22.64
C ALA A 354 -28.95 -12.86 21.89
N ALA A 355 -28.59 -12.28 20.75
CA ALA A 355 -29.49 -11.50 19.92
C ALA A 355 -30.59 -12.37 19.30
N GLN A 356 -30.31 -13.61 18.86
CA GLN A 356 -31.33 -14.54 18.39
C GLN A 356 -32.45 -14.77 19.43
N VAL A 357 -32.05 -15.05 20.70
CA VAL A 357 -32.99 -15.23 21.79
C VAL A 357 -33.76 -13.93 22.07
N SER A 358 -33.07 -12.77 22.04
CA SER A 358 -33.69 -11.47 22.23
C SER A 358 -34.71 -11.15 21.13
N THR A 359 -34.40 -11.42 19.86
CA THR A 359 -35.31 -11.20 18.71
C THR A 359 -36.54 -12.08 18.83
N GLN A 360 -36.36 -13.37 19.12
CA GLN A 360 -37.45 -14.28 19.32
C GLN A 360 -38.41 -13.84 20.45
N SER A 361 -37.83 -13.43 21.59
CA SER A 361 -38.62 -12.95 22.73
C SER A 361 -39.32 -11.62 22.44
N ALA A 362 -38.63 -10.71 21.76
CA ALA A 362 -39.21 -9.42 21.35
C ALA A 362 -40.32 -9.60 20.33
N GLN A 363 -40.20 -10.57 19.41
CA GLN A 363 -41.28 -10.90 18.46
C GLN A 363 -42.54 -11.39 19.18
N VAL A 364 -42.41 -12.37 20.06
CA VAL A 364 -43.54 -12.87 20.85
C VAL A 364 -44.17 -11.75 21.69
N SER A 365 -43.33 -10.92 22.31
CA SER A 365 -43.83 -9.77 23.11
C SER A 365 -44.60 -8.77 22.25
N TYR A 366 -44.07 -8.43 21.07
CA TYR A 366 -44.75 -7.50 20.16
C TYR A 366 -46.06 -8.07 19.63
N ASP A 367 -46.11 -9.34 19.28
CA ASP A 367 -47.32 -10.02 18.78
C ASP A 367 -48.44 -9.96 19.84
N LEU A 368 -48.09 -10.27 21.10
CA LEU A 368 -49.05 -10.16 22.24
C LEU A 368 -49.52 -8.70 22.48
N LEU A 369 -48.59 -7.73 22.46
CA LEU A 369 -48.93 -6.31 22.62
C LEU A 369 -49.80 -5.81 21.47
N SER A 370 -49.54 -6.24 20.25
CA SER A 370 -50.33 -5.89 19.07
C SER A 370 -51.78 -6.42 19.19
N GLU A 371 -51.94 -7.66 19.67
CA GLU A 371 -53.23 -8.24 19.91
C GLU A 371 -53.99 -7.56 21.06
N GLN A 372 -53.31 -7.29 22.18
CA GLN A 372 -53.89 -6.56 23.32
C GLN A 372 -54.30 -5.13 22.94
N PHE A 373 -53.49 -4.44 22.12
CA PHE A 373 -53.84 -3.13 21.58
C PHE A 373 -55.07 -3.22 20.67
N ARG A 374 -55.17 -4.26 19.83
CA ARG A 374 -56.35 -4.53 18.99
C ARG A 374 -57.66 -4.67 19.82
N LEU A 375 -57.50 -5.29 21.00
CA LEU A 375 -58.65 -5.49 21.94
C LEU A 375 -58.88 -4.27 22.85
N GLY A 376 -58.09 -3.20 22.75
CA GLY A 376 -58.21 -2.00 23.58
C GLY A 376 -57.69 -2.17 25.01
N LEU A 377 -56.92 -3.24 25.29
CA LEU A 377 -56.36 -3.56 26.62
C LEU A 377 -55.04 -2.88 26.88
N LYS A 378 -54.37 -2.40 25.83
CA LYS A 378 -53.06 -1.69 25.90
C LYS A 378 -53.13 -0.38 25.15
N ASN A 379 -52.28 0.57 25.54
CA ASN A 379 -52.18 1.89 24.92
C ASN A 379 -51.18 1.91 23.77
N ILE A 380 -51.20 3.00 22.99
CA ILE A 380 -50.34 3.20 21.82
C ILE A 380 -48.83 3.23 22.17
N VAL A 381 -48.47 3.79 23.33
CA VAL A 381 -47.07 3.92 23.74
C VAL A 381 -46.46 2.55 23.98
N GLU A 382 -47.20 1.62 24.62
CA GLU A 382 -46.76 0.25 24.86
C GLU A 382 -46.58 -0.51 23.53
N LEU A 383 -47.48 -0.34 22.56
CA LEU A 383 -47.38 -0.93 21.24
C LEU A 383 -46.12 -0.42 20.49
N MET A 384 -45.90 0.90 20.49
CA MET A 384 -44.75 1.52 19.83
C MET A 384 -43.45 1.07 20.49
N THR A 385 -43.36 1.07 21.82
CA THR A 385 -42.20 0.59 22.56
C THR A 385 -41.91 -0.88 22.24
N GLY A 386 -42.92 -1.74 22.17
CA GLY A 386 -42.76 -3.15 21.78
C GLY A 386 -42.22 -3.29 20.35
N LYS A 387 -42.70 -2.49 19.40
CA LYS A 387 -42.25 -2.47 18.03
C LYS A 387 -40.77 -2.00 17.93
N ASP A 388 -40.44 -0.94 18.64
CA ASP A 388 -39.06 -0.39 18.61
C ASP A 388 -38.06 -1.38 19.24
N ASN A 389 -38.46 -2.08 20.33
CA ASN A 389 -37.65 -3.14 20.92
C ASN A 389 -37.42 -4.31 19.94
N LEU A 390 -38.44 -4.72 19.20
CA LEU A 390 -38.34 -5.76 18.19
C LEU A 390 -37.38 -5.32 17.06
N LEU A 391 -37.59 -4.12 16.49
CA LEU A 391 -36.74 -3.58 15.43
C LEU A 391 -35.28 -3.53 15.86
N LYS A 392 -35.04 -3.05 17.08
CA LYS A 392 -33.68 -2.98 17.66
C LYS A 392 -33.07 -4.38 17.85
N ALA A 393 -33.85 -5.34 18.31
CA ALA A 393 -33.39 -6.72 18.48
C ALA A 393 -33.01 -7.34 17.11
N GLN A 394 -33.84 -7.17 16.09
CA GLN A 394 -33.56 -7.64 14.72
C GLN A 394 -32.29 -6.98 14.13
N GLN A 395 -32.12 -5.68 14.32
CA GLN A 395 -30.93 -4.98 13.87
C GLN A 395 -29.64 -5.46 14.59
N ASN A 396 -29.72 -5.70 15.91
CA ASN A 396 -28.61 -6.23 16.69
C ASN A 396 -28.23 -7.65 16.26
N GLU A 397 -29.21 -8.51 16.01
CA GLU A 397 -29.02 -9.87 15.52
C GLU A 397 -28.32 -9.86 14.15
N LEU A 398 -28.84 -9.06 13.22
CA LEU A 398 -28.30 -8.91 11.88
C LEU A 398 -26.86 -8.39 11.92
N GLN A 399 -26.60 -7.35 12.69
CA GLN A 399 -25.28 -6.75 12.82
C GLN A 399 -24.26 -7.75 13.41
N SER A 400 -24.63 -8.44 14.48
CA SER A 400 -23.73 -9.39 15.14
C SER A 400 -23.47 -10.61 14.23
N LYS A 401 -24.44 -11.07 13.46
CA LYS A 401 -24.30 -12.14 12.46
C LYS A 401 -23.24 -11.78 11.41
N TYR A 402 -23.40 -10.63 10.74
CA TYR A 402 -22.50 -10.24 9.67
C TYR A 402 -21.10 -9.90 10.16
N LEU A 403 -20.97 -9.29 11.36
CA LEU A 403 -19.66 -9.05 11.98
C LEU A 403 -18.97 -10.35 12.42
N ALA A 404 -19.71 -11.37 12.88
CA ALA A 404 -19.13 -12.68 13.17
C ALA A 404 -18.56 -13.32 11.90
N ILE A 405 -19.34 -13.32 10.81
CA ILE A 405 -18.91 -13.85 9.51
C ILE A 405 -17.66 -13.10 9.00
N LEU A 406 -17.66 -11.77 9.05
CA LEU A 406 -16.50 -10.97 8.63
C LEU A 406 -15.24 -11.35 9.40
N ASN A 407 -15.33 -11.37 10.73
CA ASN A 407 -14.14 -11.62 11.57
C ASN A 407 -13.62 -13.06 11.42
N LEU A 408 -14.50 -14.04 11.24
CA LEU A 408 -14.10 -15.41 10.91
C LEU A 408 -13.39 -15.50 9.56
N ASN A 409 -13.93 -14.85 8.54
CA ASN A 409 -13.30 -14.80 7.22
C ASN A 409 -11.94 -14.10 7.28
N MET A 410 -11.81 -13.02 8.06
CA MET A 410 -10.52 -12.35 8.29
C MET A 410 -9.52 -13.28 8.99
N LEU A 411 -9.90 -14.00 10.04
CA LEU A 411 -9.03 -14.96 10.71
C LEU A 411 -8.57 -16.06 9.74
N ASN A 412 -9.46 -16.60 8.92
CA ASN A 412 -9.12 -17.56 7.90
C ASN A 412 -8.16 -16.97 6.85
N PHE A 413 -8.40 -15.74 6.41
CA PHE A 413 -7.50 -15.03 5.49
C PHE A 413 -6.11 -14.83 6.09
N TYR A 414 -6.00 -14.45 7.37
CA TYR A 414 -4.71 -14.33 8.05
C TYR A 414 -4.01 -15.69 8.19
N LYS A 415 -4.77 -16.77 8.36
CA LYS A 415 -4.23 -18.13 8.51
C LYS A 415 -3.79 -18.74 7.17
N THR A 416 -4.54 -18.52 6.09
CA THR A 416 -4.34 -19.25 4.82
C THR A 416 -3.85 -18.37 3.67
N GLY A 417 -4.03 -17.05 3.78
CA GLY A 417 -3.80 -16.10 2.68
C GLY A 417 -4.93 -16.03 1.66
N GLU A 418 -6.01 -16.81 1.82
CA GLU A 418 -7.12 -16.86 0.88
C GLU A 418 -8.42 -16.34 1.53
N LEU A 419 -9.14 -15.48 0.81
CA LEU A 419 -10.49 -15.05 1.17
C LEU A 419 -11.50 -16.06 0.62
N LYS A 420 -12.37 -16.57 1.51
CA LYS A 420 -13.47 -17.47 1.15
C LYS A 420 -14.75 -16.72 0.83
#